data_dd429a3b23c81e9948dc6e4c0a80d6b4
#
_entry.id   dd429a3b23c81e9948dc6e4c0a80d6b4
#
_cell.length_a   1.000
_cell.length_b   1.000
_cell.length_c   1.000
_cell.angle_alpha   90.00
_cell.angle_beta   90.00
_cell.angle_gamma   90.00
#
_symmetry.space_group_name_H-M   'P 1'
#
loop_
_entity.id
_entity.type
_entity.pdbx_description
1 polymer ?
#
loop_
_entity_poly.entity_id
_entity_poly.type
_entity_poly.pdbx_seq_one_letter_code
_entity_poly.pdbx_strand_id
1 'polypeptide(L)'
;NSVLSAERLPYTTGVIGGGELLFGGEVTLAGPGEGQNSYDTPWLFGSYGDGLNEIAARFHSYVRSLHPRLFSHGRPVILNTWEAVYFDHNFDTLKALADKAADSGVERFVVDDGWFGSRRDDTSGLGDWQIAQDVWPDGPKSLKALADYVHAKGMEFGLWFEPEMVNPDSDVARNHPDWILSPTAGRLPLQGRTQHVLDLTN
;
A
#
# COMPACT_ATOMS: atom_id res chain seq x y z
N ASN A 1 15.19 -11.07 -1.68
CA ASN A 1 14.17 -10.66 -0.72
C ASN A 1 14.83 -10.19 0.57
N SER A 2 14.88 -8.88 0.81
CA SER A 2 15.39 -8.33 2.06
C SER A 2 14.21 -7.76 2.86
N VAL A 3 14.03 -8.27 4.07
CA VAL A 3 13.18 -7.61 5.05
C VAL A 3 14.08 -6.71 5.89
N LEU A 4 13.91 -5.40 5.73
CA LEU A 4 14.61 -4.45 6.59
C LEU A 4 13.82 -4.30 7.89
N SER A 5 14.41 -4.69 8.99
CA SER A 5 13.90 -4.39 10.33
C SER A 5 14.71 -3.24 10.95
N ALA A 6 14.02 -2.31 11.58
CA ALA A 6 14.65 -1.28 12.40
C ALA A 6 14.18 -1.47 13.83
N GLU A 7 15.11 -1.75 14.72
CA GLU A 7 14.83 -1.84 16.14
C GLU A 7 15.41 -0.63 16.88
N ARG A 8 14.56 -0.01 17.70
CA ARG A 8 14.98 1.04 18.60
C ARG A 8 15.29 0.42 19.96
N LEU A 9 16.55 0.40 20.34
CA LEU A 9 16.91 0.01 21.69
C LEU A 9 16.48 1.10 22.70
N PRO A 10 15.95 0.70 23.86
CA PRO A 10 15.51 1.65 24.86
C PRO A 10 16.69 2.51 25.35
N TYR A 11 16.44 3.79 25.53
CA TYR A 11 17.38 4.72 26.15
C TYR A 11 17.80 4.21 27.53
N THR A 12 19.08 4.05 27.74
CA THR A 12 19.61 3.99 29.10
C THR A 12 19.64 5.41 29.66
N THR A 13 18.95 5.62 30.76
CA THR A 13 18.81 6.89 31.45
C THR A 13 20.18 7.52 31.73
N GLY A 14 20.38 8.75 31.24
CA GLY A 14 21.50 9.60 31.60
C GLY A 14 22.52 9.95 30.53
N VAL A 15 22.33 9.50 29.29
CA VAL A 15 23.19 9.89 28.16
C VAL A 15 22.34 10.63 27.10
N ILE A 16 22.63 11.92 26.97
CA ILE A 16 22.09 12.71 25.86
C ILE A 16 22.72 12.15 24.58
N GLY A 17 21.91 11.51 23.75
CA GLY A 17 22.35 10.90 22.49
C GLY A 17 22.59 9.40 22.49
N GLY A 18 22.24 8.69 23.55
CA GLY A 18 22.43 7.25 23.65
C GLY A 18 21.24 6.43 23.18
N GLY A 19 21.14 6.17 21.90
CA GLY A 19 20.30 5.11 21.38
C GLY A 19 21.06 4.45 20.23
N GLU A 20 21.21 3.15 20.24
CA GLU A 20 21.63 2.42 19.06
C GLU A 20 20.42 2.21 18.14
N LEU A 21 20.59 2.58 16.88
CA LEU A 21 19.66 2.25 15.83
C LEU A 21 20.27 1.08 15.05
N LEU A 22 19.68 -0.10 15.20
CA LEU A 22 20.08 -1.28 14.44
C LEU A 22 19.30 -1.32 13.14
N PHE A 23 20.03 -1.40 12.04
CA PHE A 23 19.48 -1.68 10.73
C PHE A 23 19.93 -3.08 10.32
N GLY A 24 18.98 -3.95 10.04
CA GLY A 24 19.28 -5.31 9.64
C GLY A 24 18.21 -5.90 8.77
N GLY A 25 18.53 -7.01 8.15
CA GLY A 25 17.61 -7.77 7.32
C GLY A 25 18.23 -9.10 6.92
N GLU A 26 17.39 -10.02 6.47
CA GLU A 26 17.85 -11.25 5.85
C GLU A 26 18.04 -11.02 4.35
N VAL A 27 19.20 -11.41 3.84
CA VAL A 27 19.51 -11.42 2.41
C VAL A 27 19.83 -12.85 2.02
N THR A 28 19.02 -13.41 1.12
CA THR A 28 19.33 -14.70 0.52
C THR A 28 20.23 -14.46 -0.68
N LEU A 29 21.49 -14.86 -0.57
CA LEU A 29 22.41 -14.85 -1.70
C LEU A 29 22.19 -16.09 -2.56
N ALA A 30 22.43 -15.97 -3.87
CA ALA A 30 22.44 -17.11 -4.77
C ALA A 30 23.45 -18.17 -4.31
N GLY A 31 23.11 -19.43 -4.52
CA GLY A 31 23.96 -20.57 -4.14
C GLY A 31 25.30 -20.57 -4.87
N PRO A 32 26.27 -21.40 -4.45
CA PRO A 32 27.58 -21.50 -5.08
C PRO A 32 27.43 -21.86 -6.58
N GLY A 33 27.85 -20.96 -7.45
CA GLY A 33 27.82 -21.15 -8.90
C GLY A 33 26.70 -20.40 -9.64
N GLU A 34 25.76 -19.79 -8.95
CA GLU A 34 24.67 -19.02 -9.55
C GLU A 34 24.78 -17.52 -9.19
N GLY A 35 25.60 -16.78 -9.90
CA GLY A 35 25.48 -15.34 -9.93
C GLY A 35 26.27 -14.56 -8.86
N GLN A 36 25.72 -13.47 -8.39
CA GLN A 36 26.40 -12.39 -7.70
C GLN A 36 26.80 -12.74 -6.27
N ASN A 37 28.10 -12.57 -5.96
CA ASN A 37 28.62 -12.61 -4.60
C ASN A 37 28.43 -11.29 -3.82
N SER A 38 27.64 -10.36 -4.38
CA SER A 38 27.38 -9.05 -3.78
C SER A 38 25.89 -8.72 -3.85
N TYR A 39 25.44 -8.00 -2.85
CA TYR A 39 24.08 -7.47 -2.76
C TYR A 39 24.15 -5.97 -2.47
N ASP A 40 23.48 -5.19 -3.29
CA ASP A 40 23.35 -3.76 -3.08
C ASP A 40 22.17 -3.51 -2.14
N THR A 41 22.44 -2.97 -0.95
CA THR A 41 21.40 -2.60 -0.01
C THR A 41 20.63 -1.37 -0.51
N PRO A 42 19.39 -1.16 -0.08
CA PRO A 42 18.73 0.14 -0.25
C PRO A 42 19.59 1.26 0.36
N TRP A 43 19.43 2.46 -0.20
CA TRP A 43 20.13 3.62 0.31
C TRP A 43 19.73 3.92 1.75
N LEU A 44 20.73 4.06 2.62
CA LEU A 44 20.54 4.54 3.98
C LEU A 44 20.88 6.03 4.03
N PHE A 45 19.91 6.81 4.53
CA PHE A 45 20.06 8.26 4.64
C PHE A 45 20.22 8.66 6.11
N GLY A 46 21.30 9.34 6.43
CA GLY A 46 21.54 9.98 7.72
C GLY A 46 21.41 11.49 7.64
N SER A 47 20.96 12.12 8.69
CA SER A 47 20.94 13.58 8.81
C SER A 47 21.37 13.99 10.22
N TYR A 48 21.86 15.22 10.34
CA TYR A 48 22.29 15.84 11.58
C TYR A 48 21.67 17.23 11.69
N GLY A 49 21.61 17.76 12.88
CA GLY A 49 21.07 19.09 13.12
C GLY A 49 20.90 19.40 14.60
N ASP A 50 20.60 20.65 14.89
CA ASP A 50 20.27 21.11 16.24
C ASP A 50 18.79 20.83 16.53
N GLY A 51 18.52 19.57 16.90
CA GLY A 51 17.20 19.04 17.19
C GLY A 51 16.46 18.46 16.00
N LEU A 52 15.32 17.80 16.30
CA LEU A 52 14.55 17.01 15.35
C LEU A 52 13.95 17.84 14.22
N ASN A 53 13.61 19.10 14.47
CA ASN A 53 13.01 19.98 13.45
C ASN A 53 14.00 20.28 12.32
N GLU A 54 15.27 20.52 12.64
CA GLU A 54 16.28 20.75 11.62
C GLU A 54 16.58 19.50 10.82
N ILE A 55 16.66 18.35 11.49
CA ILE A 55 16.84 17.03 10.83
C ILE A 55 15.66 16.78 9.88
N ALA A 56 14.43 16.97 10.34
CA ALA A 56 13.23 16.80 9.54
C ALA A 56 13.22 17.76 8.33
N ALA A 57 13.58 19.02 8.52
CA ALA A 57 13.65 19.99 7.44
C ALA A 57 14.64 19.59 6.33
N ARG A 58 15.80 19.02 6.69
CA ARG A 58 16.78 18.51 5.75
C ARG A 58 16.24 17.32 4.96
N PHE A 59 15.61 16.35 5.62
CA PHE A 59 14.95 15.23 4.94
C PHE A 59 13.82 15.71 4.01
N HIS A 60 12.99 16.63 4.47
CA HIS A 60 11.92 17.21 3.64
C HIS A 60 12.48 17.91 2.40
N SER A 61 13.59 18.65 2.57
CA SER A 61 14.25 19.31 1.44
C SER A 61 14.78 18.30 0.43
N TYR A 62 15.41 17.24 0.91
CA TYR A 62 15.90 16.15 0.06
C TYR A 62 14.76 15.47 -0.68
N VAL A 63 13.71 15.02 0.03
CA VAL A 63 12.56 14.34 -0.60
C VAL A 63 11.89 15.24 -1.65
N ARG A 64 11.76 16.55 -1.36
CA ARG A 64 11.22 17.51 -2.35
C ARG A 64 12.10 17.59 -3.61
N SER A 65 13.43 17.52 -3.47
CA SER A 65 14.34 17.58 -4.61
C SER A 65 14.21 16.36 -5.54
N LEU A 66 13.76 15.21 -5.02
CA LEU A 66 13.51 14.02 -5.83
C LEU A 66 12.23 14.11 -6.66
N HIS A 67 11.32 15.02 -6.31
CA HIS A 67 10.00 15.13 -6.91
C HIS A 67 9.69 16.57 -7.37
N PRO A 68 10.46 17.15 -8.32
CA PRO A 68 10.28 18.54 -8.72
C PRO A 68 8.89 18.83 -9.32
N ARG A 69 8.22 17.80 -9.88
CA ARG A 69 6.85 17.92 -10.43
C ARG A 69 5.76 18.09 -9.39
N LEU A 70 6.02 17.77 -8.12
CA LEU A 70 5.04 17.98 -7.04
C LEU A 70 4.67 19.45 -6.83
N PHE A 71 5.51 20.38 -7.29
CA PHE A 71 5.24 21.82 -7.19
C PHE A 71 4.45 22.38 -8.37
N SER A 72 4.39 21.65 -9.48
CA SER A 72 3.63 22.04 -10.66
C SER A 72 2.21 21.45 -10.70
N HIS A 73 1.93 20.45 -9.86
CA HIS A 73 0.61 19.85 -9.71
C HIS A 73 0.18 20.00 -8.24
N GLY A 74 -1.00 20.53 -8.03
CA GLY A 74 -1.58 20.63 -6.68
C GLY A 74 -1.62 19.26 -6.00
N ARG A 75 -1.62 19.25 -4.68
CA ARG A 75 -1.92 18.05 -3.90
C ARG A 75 -3.41 18.04 -3.67
N PRO A 76 -4.15 17.10 -4.28
CA PRO A 76 -5.58 17.05 -4.11
C PRO A 76 -5.97 16.70 -2.68
N VAL A 77 -7.06 17.28 -2.20
CA VAL A 77 -7.72 16.85 -0.97
C VAL A 77 -8.44 15.53 -1.29
N ILE A 78 -8.01 14.44 -0.64
CA ILE A 78 -8.49 13.10 -0.93
C ILE A 78 -9.42 12.64 0.20
N LEU A 79 -10.60 12.12 -0.16
CA LEU A 79 -11.42 11.29 0.69
C LEU A 79 -11.26 9.84 0.23
N ASN A 80 -10.79 8.99 1.14
CA ASN A 80 -10.81 7.55 1.00
C ASN A 80 -12.00 7.01 1.81
N THR A 81 -12.75 6.05 1.25
CA THR A 81 -14.00 5.59 1.84
C THR A 81 -13.83 4.60 2.99
N TRP A 82 -12.61 4.11 3.27
CA TRP A 82 -12.35 3.06 4.24
C TRP A 82 -13.02 3.30 5.60
N GLU A 83 -12.68 4.39 6.26
CA GLU A 83 -13.20 4.69 7.60
C GLU A 83 -14.71 5.01 7.62
N ALA A 84 -15.31 5.25 6.47
CA ALA A 84 -16.74 5.54 6.39
C ALA A 84 -17.60 4.29 6.22
N VAL A 85 -17.13 3.30 5.46
CA VAL A 85 -17.96 2.15 5.05
C VAL A 85 -17.26 0.80 5.18
N TYR A 86 -15.94 0.76 5.38
CA TYR A 86 -15.15 -0.47 5.35
C TYR A 86 -15.49 -1.32 4.12
N PHE A 87 -15.88 -2.58 4.30
CA PHE A 87 -16.29 -3.50 3.23
C PHE A 87 -17.75 -3.35 2.81
N ASP A 88 -18.56 -2.53 3.52
CA ASP A 88 -19.99 -2.36 3.23
C ASP A 88 -20.20 -1.34 2.11
N HIS A 89 -19.82 -1.72 0.90
CA HIS A 89 -19.99 -0.90 -0.28
C HIS A 89 -21.42 -0.98 -0.80
N ASN A 90 -22.06 0.17 -0.83
CA ASN A 90 -23.43 0.35 -1.35
C ASN A 90 -23.46 1.59 -2.22
N PHE A 91 -24.06 1.50 -3.42
CA PHE A 91 -24.08 2.60 -4.39
C PHE A 91 -24.70 3.88 -3.82
N ASP A 92 -25.84 3.77 -3.13
CA ASP A 92 -26.55 4.94 -2.60
C ASP A 92 -25.77 5.59 -1.44
N THR A 93 -25.15 4.77 -0.57
CA THR A 93 -24.30 5.25 0.51
C THR A 93 -23.06 5.96 -0.02
N LEU A 94 -22.37 5.37 -1.00
CA LEU A 94 -21.19 5.99 -1.61
C LEU A 94 -21.53 7.26 -2.38
N LYS A 95 -22.68 7.30 -3.03
CA LYS A 95 -23.20 8.50 -3.68
C LYS A 95 -23.49 9.62 -2.69
N ALA A 96 -24.16 9.32 -1.58
CA ALA A 96 -24.42 10.30 -0.53
C ALA A 96 -23.12 10.80 0.13
N LEU A 97 -22.13 9.93 0.28
CA LEU A 97 -20.81 10.31 0.77
C LEU A 97 -20.08 11.23 -0.22
N ALA A 98 -20.19 10.94 -1.53
CA ALA A 98 -19.62 11.79 -2.58
C ALA A 98 -20.25 13.20 -2.60
N ASP A 99 -21.56 13.32 -2.34
CA ASP A 99 -22.22 14.62 -2.19
C ASP A 99 -21.59 15.45 -1.06
N LYS A 100 -21.45 14.85 0.12
CA LYS A 100 -20.84 15.51 1.28
C LYS A 100 -19.36 15.83 1.05
N ALA A 101 -18.64 14.94 0.37
CA ALA A 101 -17.25 15.16 0.01
C ALA A 101 -17.08 16.38 -0.88
N ALA A 102 -17.89 16.51 -1.92
CA ALA A 102 -17.88 17.65 -2.83
C ALA A 102 -18.21 18.96 -2.10
N ASP A 103 -19.24 18.97 -1.25
CA ASP A 103 -19.63 20.12 -0.43
C ASP A 103 -18.53 20.55 0.54
N SER A 104 -17.66 19.62 0.94
CA SER A 104 -16.53 19.85 1.84
C SER A 104 -15.25 20.25 1.13
N GLY A 105 -15.26 20.36 -0.21
CA GLY A 105 -14.08 20.73 -0.99
C GLY A 105 -13.10 19.60 -1.24
N VAL A 106 -13.55 18.34 -1.18
CA VAL A 106 -12.75 17.18 -1.60
C VAL A 106 -12.56 17.22 -3.12
N GLU A 107 -11.34 16.93 -3.57
CA GLU A 107 -10.96 16.97 -4.98
C GLU A 107 -10.83 15.57 -5.60
N ARG A 108 -10.62 14.54 -4.76
CA ARG A 108 -10.51 13.14 -5.20
C ARG A 108 -11.24 12.22 -4.24
N PHE A 109 -12.13 11.39 -4.79
CA PHE A 109 -12.90 10.39 -4.07
C PHE A 109 -12.38 9.00 -4.41
N VAL A 110 -11.90 8.25 -3.41
CA VAL A 110 -11.29 6.92 -3.59
C VAL A 110 -12.15 5.87 -2.90
N VAL A 111 -12.70 4.93 -3.69
CA VAL A 111 -13.37 3.73 -3.18
C VAL A 111 -12.28 2.75 -2.74
N ASP A 112 -12.33 2.37 -1.46
CA ASP A 112 -11.35 1.50 -0.83
C ASP A 112 -11.67 0.01 -1.00
N ASP A 113 -11.05 -0.83 -0.20
CA ASP A 113 -11.11 -2.29 -0.21
C ASP A 113 -12.55 -2.83 -0.16
N GLY A 114 -12.83 -3.91 -0.90
CA GLY A 114 -14.14 -4.56 -0.93
C GLY A 114 -14.95 -4.36 -2.23
N TRP A 115 -14.44 -3.61 -3.21
CA TRP A 115 -15.14 -3.40 -4.48
C TRP A 115 -15.04 -4.58 -5.46
N PHE A 116 -14.15 -5.55 -5.19
CA PHE A 116 -13.74 -6.63 -6.10
C PHE A 116 -13.99 -8.03 -5.54
N GLY A 117 -14.07 -9.02 -6.42
CA GLY A 117 -14.09 -10.45 -6.15
C GLY A 117 -15.01 -10.85 -4.99
N SER A 118 -14.53 -11.75 -4.17
CA SER A 118 -15.17 -12.20 -2.93
C SER A 118 -14.69 -11.42 -1.69
N ARG A 119 -13.98 -10.34 -1.88
CA ARG A 119 -13.37 -9.53 -0.81
C ARG A 119 -14.42 -8.83 0.04
N ARG A 120 -14.79 -9.42 1.20
CA ARG A 120 -15.77 -8.86 2.15
C ARG A 120 -15.23 -8.74 3.57
N ASP A 121 -13.98 -9.16 3.75
CA ASP A 121 -13.19 -9.00 4.97
C ASP A 121 -11.70 -9.03 4.60
N ASP A 122 -10.82 -8.81 5.57
CA ASP A 122 -9.38 -8.72 5.36
C ASP A 122 -8.64 -10.07 5.30
N THR A 123 -9.37 -11.18 5.35
CA THR A 123 -8.78 -12.52 5.39
C THR A 123 -8.89 -13.29 4.08
N SER A 124 -9.68 -12.81 3.10
CA SER A 124 -10.00 -13.54 1.88
C SER A 124 -10.10 -12.64 0.64
N GLY A 125 -9.99 -13.22 -0.55
CA GLY A 125 -10.32 -12.62 -1.83
C GLY A 125 -9.29 -11.63 -2.40
N LEU A 126 -8.21 -11.31 -1.70
CA LEU A 126 -7.18 -10.39 -2.20
C LEU A 126 -6.38 -11.04 -3.34
N GLY A 127 -6.26 -10.36 -4.46
CA GLY A 127 -5.59 -10.81 -5.68
C GLY A 127 -6.51 -10.91 -6.89
N ASP A 128 -7.80 -11.12 -6.68
CA ASP A 128 -8.79 -11.29 -7.74
C ASP A 128 -9.49 -9.95 -8.05
N TRP A 129 -8.82 -9.09 -8.80
CA TRP A 129 -9.23 -7.71 -9.11
C TRP A 129 -10.38 -7.63 -10.12
N GLN A 130 -11.42 -8.45 -9.94
CA GLN A 130 -12.61 -8.43 -10.75
C GLN A 130 -13.75 -7.72 -10.02
N ILE A 131 -14.54 -6.94 -10.73
CA ILE A 131 -15.65 -6.21 -10.13
C ILE A 131 -16.68 -7.19 -9.54
N ALA A 132 -16.96 -7.03 -8.25
CA ALA A 132 -17.87 -7.89 -7.50
C ALA A 132 -19.32 -7.64 -7.91
N GLN A 133 -20.01 -8.64 -8.45
CA GLN A 133 -21.40 -8.49 -8.94
C GLN A 133 -22.43 -8.38 -7.81
N ASP A 134 -22.15 -8.91 -6.63
CA ASP A 134 -23.00 -8.76 -5.45
C ASP A 134 -22.97 -7.35 -4.86
N VAL A 135 -21.85 -6.63 -5.07
CA VAL A 135 -21.70 -5.20 -4.72
C VAL A 135 -22.18 -4.30 -5.86
N TRP A 136 -21.85 -4.68 -7.08
CA TRP A 136 -22.11 -3.93 -8.32
C TRP A 136 -22.96 -4.76 -9.28
N PRO A 137 -24.29 -4.75 -9.13
CA PRO A 137 -25.18 -5.70 -9.83
C PRO A 137 -25.05 -5.73 -11.35
N ASP A 138 -24.77 -4.57 -11.97
CA ASP A 138 -24.50 -4.47 -13.42
C ASP A 138 -22.97 -4.52 -13.72
N GLY A 139 -22.18 -4.98 -12.77
CA GLY A 139 -20.73 -5.09 -12.90
C GLY A 139 -20.06 -3.75 -13.23
N PRO A 140 -19.25 -3.70 -14.32
CA PRO A 140 -18.54 -2.48 -14.69
C PRO A 140 -19.43 -1.25 -14.92
N LYS A 141 -20.70 -1.45 -15.31
CA LYS A 141 -21.64 -0.34 -15.53
C LYS A 141 -22.04 0.35 -14.23
N SER A 142 -22.29 -0.43 -13.17
CA SER A 142 -22.63 0.12 -11.85
C SER A 142 -21.46 0.91 -11.27
N LEU A 143 -20.25 0.34 -11.31
CA LEU A 143 -19.05 1.02 -10.80
C LEU A 143 -18.74 2.28 -11.65
N LYS A 144 -18.88 2.18 -12.97
CA LYS A 144 -18.76 3.35 -13.86
C LYS A 144 -19.79 4.43 -13.55
N ALA A 145 -21.03 4.08 -13.24
CA ALA A 145 -22.06 5.05 -12.88
C ALA A 145 -21.67 5.85 -11.62
N LEU A 146 -21.04 5.22 -10.63
CA LEU A 146 -20.49 5.93 -9.47
C LEU A 146 -19.34 6.86 -9.88
N ALA A 147 -18.41 6.37 -10.71
CA ALA A 147 -17.31 7.19 -11.20
C ALA A 147 -17.81 8.42 -11.99
N ASP A 148 -18.77 8.22 -12.89
CA ASP A 148 -19.39 9.33 -13.65
C ASP A 148 -20.08 10.33 -12.71
N TYR A 149 -20.73 9.85 -11.65
CA TYR A 149 -21.36 10.70 -10.65
C TYR A 149 -20.35 11.54 -9.89
N VAL A 150 -19.25 10.94 -9.45
CA VAL A 150 -18.13 11.63 -8.77
C VAL A 150 -17.52 12.70 -9.69
N HIS A 151 -17.27 12.36 -10.95
CA HIS A 151 -16.79 13.30 -11.96
C HIS A 151 -17.75 14.47 -12.19
N ALA A 152 -19.06 14.20 -12.22
CA ALA A 152 -20.08 15.25 -12.38
C ALA A 152 -20.12 16.22 -11.18
N LYS A 153 -19.59 15.83 -10.03
CA LYS A 153 -19.39 16.69 -8.85
C LYS A 153 -18.07 17.47 -8.89
N GLY A 154 -17.28 17.32 -9.95
CA GLY A 154 -15.98 17.99 -10.10
C GLY A 154 -14.79 17.32 -9.39
N MET A 155 -14.99 16.12 -8.87
CA MET A 155 -13.94 15.36 -8.23
C MET A 155 -13.32 14.31 -9.16
N GLU A 156 -12.07 13.94 -8.93
CA GLU A 156 -11.47 12.75 -9.53
C GLU A 156 -11.97 11.49 -8.83
N PHE A 157 -12.05 10.37 -9.56
CA PHE A 157 -12.43 9.07 -9.02
C PHE A 157 -11.20 8.15 -8.96
N GLY A 158 -11.07 7.38 -7.88
CA GLY A 158 -10.01 6.39 -7.68
C GLY A 158 -10.52 5.10 -7.07
N LEU A 159 -9.74 4.04 -7.25
CA LEU A 159 -9.94 2.74 -6.61
C LEU A 159 -8.67 2.36 -5.85
N TRP A 160 -8.87 1.71 -4.71
CA TRP A 160 -7.77 1.13 -3.95
C TRP A 160 -7.34 -0.21 -4.53
N PHE A 161 -6.03 -0.45 -4.55
CA PHE A 161 -5.40 -1.72 -4.92
C PHE A 161 -4.24 -2.02 -3.99
N GLU A 162 -4.06 -3.30 -3.65
CA GLU A 162 -2.91 -3.85 -2.92
C GLU A 162 -2.28 -4.97 -3.78
N PRO A 163 -1.63 -4.64 -4.89
CA PRO A 163 -1.20 -5.61 -5.89
C PRO A 163 -0.04 -6.49 -5.44
N GLU A 164 0.66 -6.10 -4.38
CA GLU A 164 1.80 -6.84 -3.81
C GLU A 164 1.39 -8.00 -2.92
N MET A 165 0.11 -8.11 -2.57
CA MET A 165 -0.38 -9.12 -1.63
C MET A 165 -1.46 -9.99 -2.28
N VAL A 166 -1.59 -11.22 -1.79
CA VAL A 166 -2.57 -12.20 -2.26
C VAL A 166 -3.05 -13.08 -1.11
N ASN A 167 -4.34 -13.37 -1.06
CA ASN A 167 -4.87 -14.37 -0.15
C ASN A 167 -4.74 -15.78 -0.75
N PRO A 168 -4.49 -16.82 0.07
CA PRO A 168 -4.37 -18.21 -0.40
C PRO A 168 -5.60 -18.74 -1.13
N ASP A 169 -6.77 -18.20 -0.83
CA ASP A 169 -8.06 -18.59 -1.42
C ASP A 169 -8.38 -17.90 -2.75
N SER A 170 -7.53 -16.98 -3.21
CA SER A 170 -7.70 -16.30 -4.50
C SER A 170 -7.44 -17.24 -5.69
N ASP A 171 -8.00 -16.90 -6.84
CA ASP A 171 -7.71 -17.59 -8.10
C ASP A 171 -6.25 -17.39 -8.52
N VAL A 172 -5.69 -16.21 -8.25
CA VAL A 172 -4.27 -15.93 -8.51
C VAL A 172 -3.38 -16.88 -7.72
N ALA A 173 -3.60 -17.06 -6.42
CA ALA A 173 -2.78 -17.95 -5.60
C ALA A 173 -2.92 -19.41 -6.02
N ARG A 174 -4.12 -19.86 -6.42
CA ARG A 174 -4.37 -21.22 -6.88
C ARG A 174 -3.74 -21.52 -8.23
N ASN A 175 -3.84 -20.58 -9.16
CA ASN A 175 -3.39 -20.77 -10.53
C ASN A 175 -1.89 -20.48 -10.72
N HIS A 176 -1.35 -19.62 -9.86
CA HIS A 176 0.03 -19.12 -9.94
C HIS A 176 0.75 -19.18 -8.57
N PRO A 177 0.89 -20.39 -7.98
CA PRO A 177 1.61 -20.53 -6.71
C PRO A 177 3.09 -20.16 -6.82
N ASP A 178 3.65 -20.22 -8.04
CA ASP A 178 5.00 -19.80 -8.38
C ASP A 178 5.22 -18.28 -8.32
N TRP A 179 4.15 -17.50 -8.29
CA TRP A 179 4.23 -16.04 -8.11
C TRP A 179 4.33 -15.61 -6.65
N ILE A 180 4.12 -16.53 -5.71
CA ILE A 180 4.25 -16.23 -4.28
C ILE A 180 5.72 -16.24 -3.90
N LEU A 181 6.18 -15.13 -3.32
CA LEU A 181 7.55 -15.03 -2.79
C LEU A 181 7.78 -16.09 -1.71
N SER A 182 8.80 -16.93 -1.92
CA SER A 182 9.20 -17.94 -0.96
C SER A 182 10.71 -17.85 -0.70
N PRO A 183 11.14 -17.89 0.57
CA PRO A 183 12.57 -17.88 0.90
C PRO A 183 13.30 -19.14 0.45
N THR A 184 12.58 -20.24 0.29
CA THR A 184 13.10 -21.53 -0.17
C THR A 184 12.00 -22.28 -0.90
N ALA A 185 12.32 -22.96 -1.98
CA ALA A 185 11.35 -23.75 -2.74
C ALA A 185 10.52 -24.68 -1.82
N GLY A 186 9.21 -24.55 -1.89
CA GLY A 186 8.25 -25.33 -1.11
C GLY A 186 8.00 -24.86 0.33
N ARG A 187 8.63 -23.76 0.77
CA ARG A 187 8.35 -23.16 2.08
C ARG A 187 7.66 -21.81 1.91
N LEU A 188 6.40 -21.75 2.23
CA LEU A 188 5.67 -20.46 2.25
C LEU A 188 6.21 -19.56 3.36
N PRO A 189 6.26 -18.24 3.13
CA PRO A 189 6.63 -17.27 4.16
C PRO A 189 5.58 -17.25 5.28
N LEU A 190 5.95 -16.68 6.42
CA LEU A 190 4.99 -16.39 7.48
C LEU A 190 3.94 -15.41 6.95
N GLN A 191 2.67 -15.70 7.23
CA GLN A 191 1.56 -14.87 6.82
C GLN A 191 1.25 -13.83 7.89
N GLY A 192 1.13 -12.57 7.47
CA GLY A 192 0.38 -11.56 8.22
C GLY A 192 -1.00 -11.43 7.60
N ARG A 193 -2.07 -11.35 8.40
CA ARG A 193 -3.45 -11.17 7.94
C ARG A 193 -3.91 -12.20 6.88
N THR A 194 -3.45 -13.44 6.94
CA THR A 194 -3.74 -14.49 5.96
C THR A 194 -3.32 -14.13 4.52
N GLN A 195 -2.26 -13.36 4.36
CA GLN A 195 -1.78 -12.87 3.07
C GLN A 195 -0.37 -13.37 2.76
N HIS A 196 -0.10 -13.65 1.50
CA HIS A 196 1.22 -13.88 0.95
C HIS A 196 1.66 -12.69 0.12
N VAL A 197 2.97 -12.51 -0.02
CA VAL A 197 3.57 -11.49 -0.86
C VAL A 197 3.78 -12.05 -2.27
N LEU A 198 3.39 -11.30 -3.28
CA LEU A 198 3.64 -11.64 -4.67
C LEU A 198 5.04 -11.19 -5.13
N ASP A 199 5.63 -11.95 -6.01
CA ASP A 199 6.82 -11.59 -6.74
C ASP A 199 6.46 -10.70 -7.94
N LEU A 200 6.58 -9.40 -7.76
CA LEU A 200 6.28 -8.42 -8.81
C LEU A 200 7.38 -8.35 -9.90
N THR A 201 8.38 -9.21 -9.84
CA THR A 201 9.39 -9.33 -10.91
C THR A 201 9.04 -10.40 -11.95
N ASN A 202 7.97 -11.13 -11.73
CA ASN A 202 7.53 -12.23 -12.58
C ASN A 202 6.60 -11.77 -13.70
#